data_22b53af7c2e757e1129ac699d5c8ec7b
#
_entry.id   22b53af7c2e757e1129ac699d5c8ec7b
#
_cell.length_a   1.000
_cell.length_b   1.000
_cell.length_c   1.000
_cell.angle_alpha   90.00
_cell.angle_beta   90.00
_cell.angle_gamma   90.00
#
_symmetry.space_group_name_H-M   'P 1'
#
loop_
_entity.id
_entity.type
_entity.pdbx_description
1 polymer ?
#
loop_
_entity_poly.entity_id
_entity_poly.type
_entity_poly.pdbx_seq_one_letter_code
_entity_poly.pdbx_strand_id
1 'polypeptide(L)'
;MLSGFQLAAKNKKDIDESQKQTIFLTGRVHPGESNASFMVQGAIDFLLQKNNKEAKMLREQFIFKIVPMLNPDGVVNGHYRCNYTGADLNRRWPNPSKLLHPTIYYTKKLLKMCH
;
A
#
# COMPACT_ATOMS: atom_id res chain seq x y z
N MET A 1 2.80 10.88 -8.68
CA MET A 1 1.60 10.06 -9.02
C MET A 1 1.62 8.82 -8.13
N LEU A 2 0.66 8.65 -7.22
CA LEU A 2 0.56 7.43 -6.40
C LEU A 2 0.04 6.30 -7.28
N SER A 3 0.91 5.39 -7.71
CA SER A 3 0.49 4.15 -8.36
C SER A 3 0.07 3.14 -7.29
N GLY A 4 -1.20 3.16 -6.91
CA GLY A 4 -1.79 2.09 -6.12
C GLY A 4 -2.12 0.91 -7.05
N PHE A 5 -1.72 -0.30 -6.66
CA PHE A 5 -2.11 -1.52 -7.37
C PHE A 5 -3.30 -2.17 -6.64
N GLN A 6 -4.33 -2.51 -7.40
CA GLN A 6 -5.42 -3.36 -6.93
C GLN A 6 -5.28 -4.73 -7.57
N LEU A 7 -5.18 -5.76 -6.73
CA LEU A 7 -5.12 -7.16 -7.15
C LEU A 7 -6.42 -7.85 -6.75
N ALA A 8 -7.18 -8.30 -7.72
CA ALA A 8 -8.35 -9.15 -7.52
C ALA A 8 -8.32 -10.30 -8.53
N ALA A 9 -8.70 -11.50 -8.10
CA ALA A 9 -8.86 -12.63 -9.01
C ALA A 9 -10.25 -12.56 -9.68
N LYS A 10 -10.30 -12.75 -11.00
CA LYS A 10 -11.56 -12.92 -11.73
C LYS A 10 -11.77 -14.41 -11.99
N ASN A 11 -12.62 -15.06 -11.22
CA ASN A 11 -13.06 -16.43 -11.46
C ASN A 11 -14.58 -16.58 -11.35
N LYS A 12 -15.15 -17.53 -12.10
CA LYS A 12 -16.59 -17.78 -12.32
C LYS A 12 -17.39 -18.29 -11.10
N LYS A 13 -16.77 -18.41 -9.91
CA LYS A 13 -17.40 -18.74 -8.62
C LYS A 13 -17.07 -17.68 -7.55
N ASP A 14 -16.76 -16.47 -8.00
CA ASP A 14 -16.27 -15.43 -7.10
C ASP A 14 -17.39 -14.92 -6.19
N ILE A 15 -17.11 -14.88 -4.89
CA ILE A 15 -17.79 -14.01 -3.95
C ILE A 15 -17.84 -12.63 -4.62
N ASP A 16 -19.03 -12.03 -4.67
CA ASP A 16 -19.20 -10.67 -5.18
C ASP A 16 -18.13 -9.76 -4.59
N GLU A 17 -17.44 -8.99 -5.43
CA GLU A 17 -16.35 -8.10 -4.97
C GLU A 17 -16.80 -7.18 -3.83
N SER A 18 -18.09 -6.83 -3.80
CA SER A 18 -18.70 -6.04 -2.71
C SER A 18 -18.72 -6.75 -1.36
N GLN A 19 -18.57 -8.08 -1.33
CA GLN A 19 -18.57 -8.91 -0.11
C GLN A 19 -17.15 -9.25 0.37
N LYS A 20 -16.12 -8.98 -0.45
CA LYS A 20 -14.74 -9.26 -0.08
C LYS A 20 -14.21 -8.20 0.88
N GLN A 21 -13.54 -8.66 1.94
CA GLN A 21 -12.81 -7.75 2.83
C GLN A 21 -11.59 -7.18 2.14
N THR A 22 -11.31 -5.90 2.40
CA THR A 22 -10.13 -5.24 1.85
C THR A 22 -8.95 -5.32 2.82
N ILE A 23 -7.83 -5.86 2.35
CA ILE A 23 -6.53 -5.79 3.03
C ILE A 23 -5.75 -4.61 2.45
N PHE A 24 -5.39 -3.65 3.32
CA PHE A 24 -4.63 -2.49 2.93
C PHE A 24 -3.18 -2.62 3.40
N LEU A 25 -2.23 -2.71 2.46
CA LEU A 25 -0.81 -2.84 2.75
C LEU A 25 -0.06 -1.57 2.35
N THR A 26 0.70 -1.01 3.29
CA THR A 26 1.57 0.14 3.01
C THR A 26 3.01 -0.16 3.37
N GLY A 27 3.96 0.41 2.63
CA GLY A 27 5.39 0.26 2.91
C GLY A 27 6.16 1.57 2.80
N ARG A 28 7.40 1.52 3.27
CA ARG A 28 8.42 2.55 3.11
C ARG A 28 7.96 3.96 3.53
N VAL A 29 7.33 4.08 4.69
CA VAL A 29 6.98 5.38 5.29
C VAL A 29 8.24 6.13 5.75
N HIS A 30 9.23 5.41 6.26
CA HIS A 30 10.56 5.94 6.54
C HIS A 30 11.54 5.52 5.43
N PRO A 31 12.21 6.48 4.79
CA PRO A 31 13.06 6.19 3.62
C PRO A 31 14.23 5.25 3.91
N GLY A 32 14.83 5.34 5.10
CA GLY A 32 15.96 4.50 5.51
C GLY A 32 15.62 3.02 5.75
N GLU A 33 14.34 2.68 5.90
CA GLU A 33 13.87 1.30 6.14
C GLU A 33 13.74 0.52 4.81
N SER A 34 14.87 0.29 4.12
CA SER A 34 14.90 -0.36 2.80
C SER A 34 14.29 -1.76 2.79
N ASN A 35 14.39 -2.49 3.90
CA ASN A 35 13.75 -3.80 4.09
C ASN A 35 12.23 -3.76 3.86
N ALA A 36 11.55 -2.65 4.17
CA ALA A 36 10.12 -2.50 3.92
C ALA A 36 9.77 -2.63 2.43
N SER A 37 10.61 -2.13 1.52
CA SER A 37 10.39 -2.28 0.08
C SER A 37 10.53 -3.73 -0.37
N PHE A 38 11.53 -4.47 0.14
CA PHE A 38 11.71 -5.89 -0.18
C PHE A 38 10.57 -6.74 0.38
N MET A 39 10.07 -6.43 1.58
CA MET A 39 8.92 -7.12 2.16
C MET A 39 7.65 -6.93 1.33
N VAL A 40 7.37 -5.69 0.91
CA VAL A 40 6.20 -5.40 0.06
C VAL A 40 6.36 -6.05 -1.31
N GLN A 41 7.56 -6.00 -1.91
CA GLN A 41 7.84 -6.70 -3.17
C GLN A 41 7.57 -8.19 -3.03
N GLY A 42 8.11 -8.85 -2.00
CA GLY A 42 7.88 -10.28 -1.75
C GLY A 42 6.40 -10.63 -1.57
N ALA A 43 5.63 -9.75 -0.88
CA ALA A 43 4.19 -9.94 -0.73
C ALA A 43 3.46 -9.84 -2.09
N ILE A 44 3.83 -8.87 -2.94
CA ILE A 44 3.27 -8.72 -4.28
C ILE A 44 3.62 -9.94 -5.15
N ASP A 45 4.89 -10.34 -5.16
CA ASP A 45 5.36 -11.47 -5.95
C ASP A 45 4.65 -12.76 -5.54
N PHE A 46 4.46 -12.98 -4.23
CA PHE A 46 3.69 -14.10 -3.73
C PHE A 46 2.23 -14.04 -4.20
N LEU A 47 1.58 -12.91 -4.02
CA LEU A 47 0.17 -12.74 -4.41
C LEU A 47 -0.05 -12.88 -5.92
N LEU A 48 0.96 -12.62 -6.75
CA LEU A 48 0.88 -12.75 -8.21
C LEU A 48 1.12 -14.17 -8.73
N GLN A 49 1.57 -15.09 -7.89
CA GLN A 49 1.82 -16.48 -8.29
C GLN A 49 0.52 -17.17 -8.74
N LYS A 50 0.42 -17.45 -10.03
CA LYS A 50 -0.79 -18.04 -10.64
C LYS A 50 -1.04 -19.48 -10.18
N ASN A 51 0.02 -20.26 -10.03
CA ASN A 51 -0.04 -21.70 -9.72
C ASN A 51 0.05 -22.00 -8.21
N ASN A 52 0.14 -20.98 -7.36
CA ASN A 52 0.19 -21.12 -5.92
C ASN A 52 -1.23 -21.15 -5.35
N LYS A 53 -1.60 -22.22 -4.66
CA LYS A 53 -2.96 -22.42 -4.14
C LYS A 53 -3.31 -21.42 -3.04
N GLU A 54 -2.37 -21.11 -2.15
CA GLU A 54 -2.54 -20.17 -1.05
C GLU A 54 -2.70 -18.74 -1.58
N ALA A 55 -1.86 -18.33 -2.52
CA ALA A 55 -1.98 -17.03 -3.17
C ALA A 55 -3.31 -16.88 -3.92
N LYS A 56 -3.77 -17.95 -4.60
CA LYS A 56 -5.08 -17.98 -5.25
C LYS A 56 -6.21 -17.81 -4.23
N MET A 57 -6.21 -18.58 -3.16
CA MET A 57 -7.21 -18.51 -2.09
C MET A 57 -7.30 -17.10 -1.50
N LEU A 58 -6.16 -16.47 -1.22
CA LEU A 58 -6.13 -15.10 -0.70
C LEU A 58 -6.75 -14.10 -1.68
N ARG A 59 -6.44 -14.18 -2.97
CA ARG A 59 -7.04 -13.28 -3.99
C ARG A 59 -8.53 -13.54 -4.20
N GLU A 60 -9.01 -14.75 -3.96
CA GLU A 60 -10.44 -15.08 -4.03
C GLU A 60 -11.22 -14.52 -2.85
N GLN A 61 -10.63 -14.51 -1.65
CA GLN A 61 -11.27 -14.07 -0.42
C GLN A 61 -11.13 -12.57 -0.12
N PHE A 62 -10.04 -11.94 -0.58
CA PHE A 62 -9.69 -10.57 -0.22
C PHE A 62 -9.41 -9.68 -1.43
N ILE A 63 -9.65 -8.39 -1.26
CA ILE A 63 -9.15 -7.34 -2.15
C ILE A 63 -7.88 -6.74 -1.53
N PHE A 64 -6.76 -6.80 -2.24
CA PHE A 64 -5.51 -6.19 -1.78
C PHE A 64 -5.34 -4.81 -2.40
N LYS A 65 -5.24 -3.78 -1.56
CA LYS A 65 -4.86 -2.42 -1.96
C LYS A 65 -3.48 -2.13 -1.40
N ILE A 66 -2.51 -1.90 -2.29
CA ILE A 66 -1.10 -1.81 -1.90
C ILE A 66 -0.54 -0.44 -2.29
N VAL A 67 0.04 0.25 -1.30
CA VAL A 67 0.84 1.47 -1.49
C VAL A 67 2.30 1.12 -1.13
N PRO A 68 3.11 0.73 -2.12
CA PRO A 68 4.41 0.12 -1.84
C PRO A 68 5.45 1.09 -1.25
N MET A 69 5.26 2.38 -1.47
CA MET A 69 6.19 3.40 -0.98
C MET A 69 5.43 4.68 -0.61
N LEU A 70 5.34 4.96 0.70
CA LEU A 70 4.66 6.16 1.22
C LEU A 70 5.54 7.40 1.18
N ASN A 71 6.87 7.25 1.13
CA ASN A 71 7.80 8.38 1.15
C ASN A 71 8.82 8.33 0.00
N PRO A 72 8.37 8.42 -1.27
CA PRO A 72 9.27 8.41 -2.42
C PRO A 72 10.23 9.59 -2.43
N ASP A 73 9.78 10.77 -2.01
CA ASP A 73 10.61 11.97 -1.97
C ASP A 73 11.80 11.80 -1.01
N GLY A 74 11.56 11.25 0.18
CA GLY A 74 12.62 10.96 1.13
C GLY A 74 13.61 9.92 0.63
N VAL A 75 13.14 8.91 -0.12
CA VAL A 75 14.02 7.90 -0.74
C VAL A 75 14.92 8.53 -1.79
N VAL A 76 14.36 9.32 -2.71
CA VAL A 76 15.12 9.98 -3.79
C VAL A 76 16.15 10.96 -3.23
N ASN A 77 15.81 11.67 -2.15
CA ASN A 77 16.70 12.66 -1.53
C ASN A 77 17.66 12.04 -0.49
N GLY A 78 17.66 10.72 -0.30
CA GLY A 78 18.56 10.05 0.64
C GLY A 78 18.28 10.33 2.12
N HIS A 79 17.07 10.74 2.47
CA HIS A 79 16.69 10.96 3.85
C HIS A 79 16.56 9.62 4.59
N TYR A 80 16.89 9.63 5.88
CA TYR A 80 16.70 8.42 6.69
C TYR A 80 15.25 8.26 7.17
N ARG A 81 14.59 9.34 7.59
CA ARG A 81 13.27 9.29 8.23
C ARG A 81 12.23 10.24 7.63
N CYS A 82 12.61 11.47 7.36
CA CYS A 82 11.68 12.53 6.99
C CYS A 82 11.34 12.54 5.49
N ASN A 83 10.21 13.18 5.15
CA ASN A 83 9.89 13.53 3.76
C ASN A 83 10.66 14.78 3.33
N TYR A 84 10.38 15.28 2.12
CA TYR A 84 11.00 16.49 1.55
C TYR A 84 10.81 17.73 2.45
N THR A 85 9.72 17.83 3.19
CA THR A 85 9.44 18.97 4.08
C THR A 85 10.02 18.82 5.50
N GLY A 86 10.87 17.81 5.74
CA GLY A 86 11.45 17.53 7.05
C GLY A 86 10.47 16.88 8.04
N ALA A 87 9.30 16.43 7.60
CA ALA A 87 8.31 15.83 8.48
C ALA A 87 8.44 14.31 8.53
N ASP A 88 8.31 13.73 9.73
CA ASP A 88 8.06 12.30 9.89
C ASP A 88 6.61 12.00 9.47
N LEU A 89 6.45 11.37 8.33
CA LEU A 89 5.12 11.06 7.77
C LEU A 89 4.31 10.13 8.68
N ASN A 90 4.96 9.26 9.44
CA ASN A 90 4.27 8.35 10.36
C ASN A 90 3.71 9.05 11.62
N ARG A 91 3.94 10.35 11.77
CA ARG A 91 3.32 11.20 12.80
C ARG A 91 2.22 12.10 12.23
N ARG A 92 1.89 11.96 10.94
CA ARG A 92 0.93 12.85 10.25
C ARG A 92 -0.42 12.21 9.94
N TRP A 93 -0.62 10.94 10.27
CA TRP A 93 -1.88 10.25 10.06
C TRP A 93 -3.12 10.91 10.69
N PRO A 94 -3.06 11.47 11.92
CA PRO A 94 -4.23 12.11 12.51
C PRO A 94 -4.74 13.29 11.69
N ASN A 95 -3.83 14.17 11.26
CA ASN A 95 -4.18 15.39 10.51
C ASN A 95 -3.17 15.69 9.39
N PRO A 96 -3.19 14.93 8.28
CA PRO A 96 -2.26 15.13 7.17
C PRO A 96 -2.62 16.38 6.35
N SER A 97 -1.64 17.22 6.06
CA SER A 97 -1.80 18.30 5.09
C SER A 97 -1.81 17.75 3.66
N LYS A 98 -2.76 18.20 2.84
CA LYS A 98 -2.83 17.84 1.41
C LYS A 98 -1.58 18.30 0.65
N LEU A 99 -1.01 19.44 1.02
CA LEU A 99 0.16 20.03 0.37
C LEU A 99 1.48 19.45 0.89
N LEU A 100 1.64 19.37 2.22
CA LEU A 100 2.91 19.01 2.86
C LEU A 100 3.09 17.49 3.07
N HIS A 101 1.98 16.74 3.14
CA HIS A 101 1.97 15.30 3.38
C HIS A 101 1.04 14.57 2.37
N PRO A 102 1.17 14.82 1.07
CA PRO A 102 0.18 14.37 0.08
C PRO A 102 0.00 12.86 0.07
N THR A 103 1.07 12.09 0.22
CA THR A 103 0.99 10.62 0.22
C THR A 103 0.14 10.10 1.37
N ILE A 104 0.33 10.61 2.59
CA ILE A 104 -0.48 10.24 3.75
C ILE A 104 -1.93 10.73 3.59
N TYR A 105 -2.11 11.96 3.10
CA TYR A 105 -3.43 12.54 2.89
C TYR A 105 -4.27 11.67 1.96
N TYR A 106 -3.74 11.32 0.78
CA TYR A 106 -4.48 10.54 -0.21
C TYR A 106 -4.61 9.07 0.19
N THR A 107 -3.62 8.49 0.87
CA THR A 107 -3.73 7.13 1.42
C THR A 107 -4.83 7.06 2.49
N LYS A 108 -4.89 8.04 3.39
CA LYS A 108 -5.96 8.13 4.39
C LYS A 108 -7.34 8.31 3.74
N LYS A 109 -7.44 9.09 2.67
CA LYS A 109 -8.68 9.23 1.89
C LYS A 109 -9.08 7.91 1.25
N LEU A 110 -8.13 7.19 0.65
CA LEU A 110 -8.37 5.88 0.05
C LEU A 110 -8.84 4.85 1.08
N LEU A 111 -8.22 4.81 2.27
CA LEU A 111 -8.66 3.96 3.38
C LEU A 111 -10.13 4.20 3.76
N LYS A 112 -10.55 5.46 3.83
CA LYS A 112 -11.95 5.81 4.14
C LYS A 112 -12.96 5.40 3.06
N MET A 113 -12.51 5.22 1.82
CA MET A 113 -13.35 4.75 0.72
C MET A 113 -13.50 3.22 0.68
N CYS A 114 -12.74 2.51 1.51
CA CYS A 114 -12.76 1.05 1.60
C CYS A 114 -13.68 0.55 2.74
N HIS A 115 -14.26 1.45 3.49
CA HIS A 115 -15.30 1.22 4.48
C HIS A 115 -16.65 1.66 3.92
#